data_06de1a4c5f9945cb3544df4d98ad5586
#
_entry.id   06de1a4c5f9945cb3544df4d98ad5586
#
_cell.length_a   1.000
_cell.length_b   1.000
_cell.length_c   1.000
_cell.angle_alpha   90.00
_cell.angle_beta   90.00
_cell.angle_gamma   90.00
#
_symmetry.space_group_name_H-M   'P 1'
#
loop_
_entity.id
_entity.type
_entity.pdbx_description
1 polymer ?
#
loop_
_entity_poly.entity_id
_entity_poly.type
_entity_poly.pdbx_seq_one_letter_code
_entity_poly.pdbx_strand_id
1 'polypeptide(L)'
;PPAYIGEYGGEIDNWMYPRHTGDFALLRAYTAKDGSSTEFKEDNIPYKSNSFLKVSAKGVDDNDFVMVVGYPGRTNRTITFNEIEWDLKIGFQETVKFLKRGIELMEENTILADGSKLKYRGLKSGYENYYKKISGQIDGANNFKLIETEKIKWDEFLQFVKNGASDEDKNYLNELLDLINQDQEKAIARRYYGNSSLISQAKILYRNAVEREKTDADRKPGYQDRDQERMINRIKSLNYSFDPRVDQAMFKDRLMVYKDIDSSLRRSVYSKLLKLDESEEAILNKVDEVYSTEFKNSESFLKMMAMSFDQLNNSNDPLVLFAKETFDESMKYEKESEERGAKRQLLKSKFIGLLKKYYESSNKQLYADANGTLRVTYG
;
A
#
# COMPACT_ATOMS: atom_id res chain seq x y z
N PRO A 1 20.80 9.13 17.45
CA PRO A 1 20.16 9.38 18.71
C PRO A 1 18.88 8.58 18.80
N PRO A 2 18.53 8.06 19.98
CA PRO A 2 17.28 7.33 20.12
C PRO A 2 16.10 8.23 19.80
N ALA A 3 15.09 7.66 19.14
CA ALA A 3 13.89 8.37 18.68
C ALA A 3 12.92 8.76 19.82
N TYR A 4 13.40 8.88 21.06
CA TYR A 4 12.56 9.13 22.23
C TYR A 4 11.71 10.40 22.12
N ILE A 5 12.24 11.46 21.51
CA ILE A 5 11.47 12.70 21.32
C ILE A 5 10.37 12.51 20.29
N GLY A 6 10.65 11.77 19.21
CA GLY A 6 9.66 11.46 18.16
C GLY A 6 8.59 10.47 18.59
N GLU A 7 8.81 9.73 19.67
CA GLU A 7 7.89 8.74 20.23
C GLU A 7 7.35 9.10 21.62
N TYR A 8 7.59 10.32 22.07
CA TYR A 8 7.10 10.76 23.38
C TYR A 8 5.57 10.72 23.41
N GLY A 9 5.02 10.08 24.45
CA GLY A 9 3.60 9.80 24.54
C GLY A 9 3.10 8.61 23.71
N GLY A 10 3.98 7.98 22.90
CA GLY A 10 3.68 6.79 22.11
C GLY A 10 2.49 7.02 21.16
N GLU A 11 1.73 5.96 20.90
CA GLU A 11 0.53 6.03 20.04
C GLU A 11 -0.64 6.79 20.69
N ILE A 12 -0.62 7.04 22.00
CA ILE A 12 -1.64 7.82 22.69
C ILE A 12 -1.64 9.27 22.20
N ASP A 13 -0.44 9.87 22.06
CA ASP A 13 -0.28 11.25 21.58
C ASP A 13 -0.39 11.41 20.06
N ASN A 14 -0.31 10.31 19.29
CA ASN A 14 -0.41 10.36 17.85
C ASN A 14 -1.79 10.87 17.42
N TRP A 15 -1.82 11.89 16.56
CA TRP A 15 -3.06 12.59 16.11
C TRP A 15 -3.85 13.32 17.21
N MET A 16 -3.25 13.56 18.38
CA MET A 16 -3.87 14.26 19.48
C MET A 16 -3.36 15.71 19.59
N TYR A 17 -4.20 16.56 20.18
CA TYR A 17 -3.82 17.93 20.54
C TYR A 17 -4.08 18.13 22.05
N PRO A 18 -3.19 18.80 22.79
CA PRO A 18 -1.88 19.34 22.39
C PRO A 18 -0.87 18.22 22.08
N ARG A 19 0.04 18.48 21.11
CA ARG A 19 1.05 17.50 20.69
C ARG A 19 2.37 17.76 21.44
N HIS A 20 2.85 16.75 22.13
CA HIS A 20 4.08 16.81 22.90
C HIS A 20 5.29 16.14 22.21
N THR A 21 5.05 15.49 21.09
CA THR A 21 6.05 14.78 20.31
C THR A 21 6.93 15.73 19.49
N GLY A 22 8.25 15.63 19.61
CA GLY A 22 9.21 16.32 18.75
C GLY A 22 9.51 15.51 17.48
N ASP A 23 8.71 15.68 16.44
CA ASP A 23 8.83 14.94 15.18
C ASP A 23 9.70 15.71 14.17
N PHE A 24 11.03 15.63 14.36
CA PHE A 24 12.00 16.29 13.48
C PHE A 24 13.23 15.42 13.26
N ALA A 25 13.93 15.64 12.13
CA ALA A 25 15.22 15.04 11.83
C ALA A 25 16.20 16.12 11.34
N LEU A 26 17.45 16.01 11.78
CA LEU A 26 18.55 16.84 11.31
C LEU A 26 19.43 16.01 10.37
N LEU A 27 19.62 16.51 9.15
CA LEU A 27 20.47 15.90 8.13
C LEU A 27 21.63 16.84 7.83
N ARG A 28 22.84 16.28 7.65
CA ARG A 28 24.00 17.03 7.20
C ARG A 28 24.50 16.43 5.88
N ALA A 29 24.59 17.27 4.86
CA ALA A 29 25.20 16.89 3.59
C ALA A 29 26.73 17.00 3.67
N TYR A 30 27.43 16.11 3.00
CA TYR A 30 28.87 16.10 2.87
C TYR A 30 29.29 16.07 1.40
N THR A 31 30.45 16.65 1.10
CA THR A 31 31.05 16.71 -0.24
C THR A 31 32.50 16.25 -0.18
N ALA A 32 33.08 15.99 -1.34
CA ALA A 32 34.56 15.91 -1.46
C ALA A 32 35.20 17.25 -1.07
N LYS A 33 36.50 17.24 -0.82
CA LYS A 33 37.28 18.44 -0.39
C LYS A 33 37.22 19.60 -1.39
N ASP A 34 36.98 19.26 -2.67
CA ASP A 34 36.83 20.24 -3.75
C ASP A 34 35.38 20.75 -3.91
N GLY A 35 34.45 20.28 -3.05
CA GLY A 35 33.04 20.64 -3.09
C GLY A 35 32.19 19.83 -4.06
N SER A 36 32.75 18.88 -4.79
CA SER A 36 32.02 18.02 -5.72
C SER A 36 31.16 16.97 -5.00
N SER A 37 30.12 16.48 -5.70
CA SER A 37 29.32 15.33 -5.23
C SER A 37 30.20 14.08 -5.22
N THR A 38 30.09 13.28 -4.16
CA THR A 38 30.90 12.06 -3.98
C THR A 38 30.15 11.03 -3.15
N GLU A 39 30.55 9.77 -3.25
CA GLU A 39 30.14 8.74 -2.32
C GLU A 39 30.76 8.93 -0.95
N PHE A 40 30.30 8.15 0.04
CA PHE A 40 30.84 8.21 1.39
C PHE A 40 32.35 7.89 1.42
N LYS A 41 33.10 8.80 2.03
CA LYS A 41 34.53 8.64 2.38
C LYS A 41 34.77 9.30 3.72
N GLU A 42 35.75 8.78 4.49
CA GLU A 42 36.06 9.32 5.83
C GLU A 42 36.59 10.76 5.80
N ASP A 43 37.18 11.16 4.67
CA ASP A 43 37.71 12.50 4.47
C ASP A 43 36.75 13.50 3.82
N ASN A 44 35.48 13.13 3.64
CA ASN A 44 34.44 14.05 3.18
C ASN A 44 34.24 15.19 4.18
N ILE A 45 34.00 16.40 3.65
CA ILE A 45 33.82 17.61 4.46
C ILE A 45 32.33 18.02 4.43
N PRO A 46 31.82 18.69 5.49
CA PRO A 46 30.45 19.21 5.47
C PRO A 46 30.22 20.19 4.33
N TYR A 47 29.14 19.97 3.58
CA TYR A 47 28.71 20.90 2.54
C TYR A 47 28.38 22.27 3.12
N LYS A 48 28.90 23.34 2.52
CA LYS A 48 28.56 24.72 2.84
C LYS A 48 27.68 25.31 1.75
N SER A 49 26.42 25.54 2.08
CA SER A 49 25.49 26.18 1.14
C SER A 49 25.75 27.70 1.04
N ASN A 50 25.67 28.21 -0.19
CA ASN A 50 25.71 29.65 -0.44
C ASN A 50 24.37 30.37 -0.11
N SER A 51 23.30 29.63 0.01
CA SER A 51 21.95 30.10 0.36
C SER A 51 21.31 29.19 1.39
N PHE A 52 20.64 29.76 2.37
CA PHE A 52 19.88 29.03 3.37
C PHE A 52 18.67 29.83 3.85
N LEU A 53 17.65 29.13 4.29
CA LEU A 53 16.48 29.75 4.91
C LEU A 53 16.80 30.14 6.35
N LYS A 54 16.41 31.34 6.74
CA LYS A 54 16.51 31.78 8.14
C LYS A 54 15.40 31.14 8.96
N VAL A 55 15.74 30.64 10.14
CA VAL A 55 14.78 30.12 11.11
C VAL A 55 14.39 31.26 12.06
N SER A 56 13.08 31.58 12.15
CA SER A 56 12.55 32.49 13.16
C SER A 56 12.16 31.69 14.41
N ALA A 57 12.72 32.04 15.55
CA ALA A 57 12.35 31.49 16.85
C ALA A 57 11.20 32.24 17.54
N LYS A 58 10.70 33.33 16.92
CA LYS A 58 9.59 34.12 17.50
C LYS A 58 8.25 33.38 17.46
N GLY A 59 8.10 32.44 16.56
CA GLY A 59 6.80 31.86 16.22
C GLY A 59 6.02 32.80 15.29
N VAL A 60 4.70 32.70 15.33
CA VAL A 60 3.75 33.53 14.57
C VAL A 60 2.65 34.02 15.50
N ASP A 61 2.16 35.22 15.26
CA ASP A 61 1.04 35.82 15.96
C ASP A 61 -0.23 35.79 15.10
N ASP A 62 -1.39 36.07 15.71
CA ASP A 62 -2.66 36.17 14.99
C ASP A 62 -2.57 37.28 13.93
N ASN A 63 -2.99 36.95 12.71
CA ASN A 63 -2.96 37.82 11.52
C ASN A 63 -1.56 37.98 10.88
N ASP A 64 -0.55 37.26 11.32
CA ASP A 64 0.70 37.19 10.57
C ASP A 64 0.51 36.45 9.24
N PHE A 65 1.14 36.97 8.17
CA PHE A 65 1.14 36.25 6.90
C PHE A 65 1.93 34.94 7.02
N VAL A 66 1.28 33.85 6.71
CA VAL A 66 1.89 32.51 6.70
C VAL A 66 1.71 31.83 5.35
N MET A 67 2.66 31.00 4.98
CA MET A 67 2.60 30.22 3.75
C MET A 67 3.09 28.80 3.99
N VAL A 68 2.33 27.81 3.52
CA VAL A 68 2.71 26.40 3.52
C VAL A 68 2.92 25.95 2.09
N VAL A 69 4.12 25.45 1.81
CA VAL A 69 4.53 24.90 0.51
C VAL A 69 4.86 23.44 0.68
N GLY A 70 4.26 22.56 -0.12
CA GLY A 70 4.52 21.14 0.01
C GLY A 70 3.87 20.28 -1.06
N TYR A 71 4.04 18.98 -0.92
CA TYR A 71 3.55 17.96 -1.84
C TYR A 71 2.55 17.05 -1.13
N PRO A 72 1.30 17.50 -0.88
CA PRO A 72 0.31 16.66 -0.21
C PRO A 72 0.06 15.38 -1.02
N GLY A 73 0.15 14.22 -0.38
CA GLY A 73 0.18 12.92 -1.03
C GLY A 73 -1.11 12.61 -1.77
N ARG A 74 -2.18 12.32 -1.06
CA ARG A 74 -3.46 11.89 -1.66
C ARG A 74 -4.66 12.30 -0.83
N THR A 75 -5.70 12.81 -1.50
CA THR A 75 -7.06 12.95 -0.98
C THR A 75 -8.05 12.18 -1.87
N ASN A 76 -9.24 11.92 -1.37
CA ASN A 76 -10.32 11.24 -2.10
C ASN A 76 -11.62 12.06 -1.96
N ARG A 77 -11.64 13.27 -2.53
CA ARG A 77 -12.80 14.15 -2.50
C ARG A 77 -13.80 13.84 -3.61
N THR A 78 -13.31 13.27 -4.70
CA THR A 78 -14.07 12.97 -5.92
C THR A 78 -14.33 11.47 -6.03
N ILE A 79 -15.00 10.90 -5.02
CA ILE A 79 -15.45 9.50 -5.01
C ILE A 79 -16.99 9.44 -5.05
N THR A 80 -17.54 8.31 -5.46
CA THR A 80 -18.98 8.10 -5.51
C THR A 80 -19.54 7.81 -4.12
N PHE A 81 -20.82 8.05 -3.94
CA PHE A 81 -21.50 7.69 -2.68
C PHE A 81 -21.40 6.20 -2.38
N ASN A 82 -21.47 5.34 -3.40
CA ASN A 82 -21.31 3.89 -3.25
C ASN A 82 -19.95 3.52 -2.62
N GLU A 83 -18.87 4.24 -3.00
CA GLU A 83 -17.55 4.04 -2.40
C GLU A 83 -17.53 4.49 -0.94
N ILE A 84 -18.10 5.65 -0.61
CA ILE A 84 -18.18 6.17 0.76
C ILE A 84 -18.97 5.23 1.66
N GLU A 85 -20.16 4.83 1.21
CA GLU A 85 -21.05 3.96 1.97
C GLU A 85 -20.41 2.60 2.25
N TRP A 86 -19.81 1.98 1.22
CA TRP A 86 -19.14 0.69 1.36
C TRP A 86 -17.92 0.78 2.28
N ASP A 87 -17.09 1.82 2.11
CA ASP A 87 -15.92 2.03 2.96
C ASP A 87 -16.32 2.13 4.45
N LEU A 88 -17.31 2.94 4.76
CA LEU A 88 -17.74 3.15 6.14
C LEU A 88 -18.46 1.93 6.75
N LYS A 89 -19.32 1.25 5.98
CA LYS A 89 -20.10 0.11 6.48
C LYS A 89 -19.32 -1.20 6.49
N ILE A 90 -18.38 -1.40 5.55
CA ILE A 90 -17.72 -2.69 5.34
C ILE A 90 -16.20 -2.54 5.26
N GLY A 91 -15.68 -1.75 4.32
CA GLY A 91 -14.27 -1.71 3.98
C GLY A 91 -13.36 -1.26 5.14
N PHE A 92 -13.77 -0.24 5.87
CA PHE A 92 -13.03 0.26 7.04
C PHE A 92 -13.14 -0.69 8.22
N GLN A 93 -14.30 -1.30 8.45
CA GLN A 93 -14.48 -2.28 9.51
C GLN A 93 -13.55 -3.49 9.31
N GLU A 94 -13.49 -4.02 8.09
CA GLU A 94 -12.58 -5.11 7.74
C GLU A 94 -11.10 -4.66 7.77
N THR A 95 -10.82 -3.40 7.47
CA THR A 95 -9.47 -2.83 7.61
C THR A 95 -9.03 -2.79 9.06
N VAL A 96 -9.90 -2.33 9.95
CA VAL A 96 -9.65 -2.29 11.40
C VAL A 96 -9.36 -3.69 11.95
N LYS A 97 -10.18 -4.69 11.60
CA LYS A 97 -9.97 -6.09 12.00
C LYS A 97 -8.61 -6.62 11.52
N PHE A 98 -8.32 -6.43 10.24
CA PHE A 98 -7.05 -6.87 9.62
C PHE A 98 -5.83 -6.26 10.29
N LEU A 99 -5.85 -4.95 10.55
CA LEU A 99 -4.74 -4.23 11.16
C LEU A 99 -4.56 -4.63 12.62
N LYS A 100 -5.65 -4.67 13.39
CA LYS A 100 -5.62 -5.08 14.80
C LYS A 100 -5.04 -6.49 14.94
N ARG A 101 -5.55 -7.45 14.17
CA ARG A 101 -5.04 -8.82 14.22
C ARG A 101 -3.57 -8.89 13.79
N GLY A 102 -3.16 -8.12 12.79
CA GLY A 102 -1.75 -8.04 12.37
C GLY A 102 -0.83 -7.48 13.45
N ILE A 103 -1.27 -6.48 14.23
CA ILE A 103 -0.54 -5.94 15.40
C ILE A 103 -0.37 -7.03 16.47
N GLU A 104 -1.45 -7.71 16.84
CA GLU A 104 -1.44 -8.80 17.81
C GLU A 104 -0.47 -9.92 17.40
N LEU A 105 -0.54 -10.37 16.15
CA LEU A 105 0.36 -11.41 15.62
C LEU A 105 1.83 -10.99 15.65
N MET A 106 2.13 -9.73 15.34
CA MET A 106 3.50 -9.22 15.46
C MET A 106 3.96 -9.20 16.92
N GLU A 107 3.10 -8.86 17.87
CA GLU A 107 3.42 -8.89 19.32
C GLU A 107 3.64 -10.31 19.82
N GLU A 108 2.76 -11.24 19.44
CA GLU A 108 2.81 -12.66 19.84
C GLU A 108 4.06 -13.38 19.29
N ASN A 109 4.52 -13.04 18.09
CA ASN A 109 5.54 -13.79 17.35
C ASN A 109 6.90 -13.10 17.26
N THR A 110 7.09 -11.92 17.86
CA THR A 110 8.38 -11.21 17.88
C THR A 110 9.02 -11.19 19.25
N ILE A 111 10.33 -11.34 19.29
CA ILE A 111 11.15 -11.36 20.52
C ILE A 111 12.24 -10.29 20.42
N LEU A 112 12.49 -9.55 21.50
CA LEU A 112 13.54 -8.52 21.49
C LEU A 112 14.94 -9.14 21.42
N ALA A 113 15.15 -10.26 22.12
CA ALA A 113 16.45 -10.92 22.25
C ALA A 113 17.00 -11.47 20.93
N ASP A 114 16.13 -11.87 19.96
CA ASP A 114 16.54 -12.36 18.64
C ASP A 114 16.48 -11.29 17.54
N GLY A 115 16.12 -10.05 17.89
CA GLY A 115 16.04 -8.92 16.98
C GLY A 115 14.78 -8.87 16.10
N SER A 116 13.89 -9.88 16.15
CA SER A 116 12.67 -9.89 15.33
C SER A 116 11.73 -8.73 15.66
N LYS A 117 11.65 -8.33 16.93
CA LYS A 117 10.86 -7.16 17.36
C LYS A 117 11.35 -5.86 16.70
N LEU A 118 12.66 -5.71 16.50
CA LEU A 118 13.23 -4.53 15.83
C LEU A 118 12.91 -4.56 14.33
N LYS A 119 12.96 -5.73 13.68
CA LYS A 119 12.61 -5.89 12.27
C LYS A 119 11.17 -5.50 11.98
N TYR A 120 10.25 -5.84 12.85
CA TYR A 120 8.81 -5.58 12.66
C TYR A 120 8.31 -4.26 13.25
N ARG A 121 9.19 -3.51 13.95
CA ARG A 121 8.80 -2.22 14.56
C ARG A 121 8.19 -1.25 13.56
N GLY A 122 8.81 -1.06 12.39
CA GLY A 122 8.30 -0.13 11.37
C GLY A 122 6.95 -0.57 10.79
N LEU A 123 6.77 -1.87 10.52
CA LEU A 123 5.51 -2.41 10.03
C LEU A 123 4.41 -2.28 11.09
N LYS A 124 4.72 -2.62 12.34
CA LYS A 124 3.78 -2.49 13.47
C LYS A 124 3.33 -1.05 13.65
N SER A 125 4.26 -0.10 13.72
CA SER A 125 3.93 1.33 13.83
C SER A 125 3.09 1.83 12.66
N GLY A 126 3.37 1.37 11.43
CA GLY A 126 2.53 1.65 10.27
C GLY A 126 1.09 1.12 10.41
N TYR A 127 0.93 -0.09 10.98
CA TYR A 127 -0.39 -0.67 11.24
C TYR A 127 -1.14 0.09 12.33
N GLU A 128 -0.47 0.45 13.45
CA GLU A 128 -1.04 1.22 14.57
C GLU A 128 -1.51 2.59 14.10
N ASN A 129 -0.69 3.30 13.33
CA ASN A 129 -1.04 4.59 12.74
C ASN A 129 -2.27 4.49 11.82
N TYR A 130 -2.30 3.48 10.94
CA TYR A 130 -3.40 3.31 10.01
C TYR A 130 -4.69 2.82 10.72
N TYR A 131 -4.56 1.95 11.71
CA TYR A 131 -5.65 1.53 12.59
C TYR A 131 -6.31 2.74 13.27
N LYS A 132 -5.51 3.61 13.91
CA LYS A 132 -6.00 4.81 14.59
C LYS A 132 -6.70 5.76 13.62
N LYS A 133 -6.10 5.99 12.44
CA LYS A 133 -6.71 6.80 11.38
C LYS A 133 -8.07 6.28 10.96
N ILE A 134 -8.19 4.99 10.62
CA ILE A 134 -9.44 4.42 10.11
C ILE A 134 -10.50 4.36 11.20
N SER A 135 -10.15 3.97 12.43
CA SER A 135 -11.08 4.00 13.57
C SER A 135 -11.63 5.41 13.80
N GLY A 136 -10.75 6.43 13.80
CA GLY A 136 -11.18 7.82 13.92
C GLY A 136 -12.05 8.31 12.76
N GLN A 137 -11.85 7.80 11.54
CA GLN A 137 -12.73 8.10 10.40
C GLN A 137 -14.13 7.49 10.57
N ILE A 138 -14.23 6.26 11.09
CA ILE A 138 -15.51 5.60 11.39
C ILE A 138 -16.25 6.41 12.46
N ASP A 139 -15.58 6.74 13.57
CA ASP A 139 -16.18 7.49 14.67
C ASP A 139 -16.63 8.88 14.22
N GLY A 140 -15.81 9.60 13.48
CA GLY A 140 -16.14 10.90 12.91
C GLY A 140 -17.33 10.84 11.96
N ALA A 141 -17.36 9.83 11.07
CA ALA A 141 -18.47 9.65 10.14
C ALA A 141 -19.79 9.39 10.87
N ASN A 142 -19.77 8.58 11.93
CA ASN A 142 -20.95 8.32 12.74
C ASN A 142 -21.40 9.58 13.51
N ASN A 143 -20.49 10.29 14.15
CA ASN A 143 -20.79 11.48 14.94
C ASN A 143 -21.37 12.61 14.09
N PHE A 144 -20.89 12.78 12.85
CA PHE A 144 -21.34 13.84 11.92
C PHE A 144 -22.40 13.35 10.92
N LYS A 145 -22.92 12.12 11.06
CA LYS A 145 -23.92 11.55 10.15
C LYS A 145 -23.50 11.68 8.67
N LEU A 146 -22.24 11.34 8.39
CA LEU A 146 -21.64 11.57 7.08
C LEU A 146 -22.38 10.84 5.97
N ILE A 147 -22.84 9.61 6.20
CA ILE A 147 -23.57 8.82 5.19
C ILE A 147 -24.84 9.54 4.77
N GLU A 148 -25.62 10.04 5.70
CA GLU A 148 -26.86 10.77 5.42
C GLU A 148 -26.59 12.06 4.65
N THR A 149 -25.57 12.80 5.07
CA THR A 149 -25.19 14.05 4.42
C THR A 149 -24.71 13.84 2.98
N GLU A 150 -23.84 12.85 2.77
CA GLU A 150 -23.33 12.53 1.42
C GLU A 150 -24.41 11.90 0.52
N LYS A 151 -25.35 11.14 1.11
CA LYS A 151 -26.51 10.60 0.37
C LYS A 151 -27.37 11.72 -0.24
N ILE A 152 -27.67 12.76 0.55
CA ILE A 152 -28.44 13.91 0.06
C ILE A 152 -27.72 14.59 -1.11
N LYS A 153 -26.42 14.87 -0.97
CA LYS A 153 -25.62 15.47 -2.06
C LYS A 153 -25.56 14.57 -3.31
N TRP A 154 -25.51 13.27 -3.10
CA TRP A 154 -25.48 12.29 -4.19
C TRP A 154 -26.82 12.24 -4.93
N ASP A 155 -27.93 12.29 -4.21
CA ASP A 155 -29.27 12.29 -4.81
C ASP A 155 -29.52 13.57 -5.62
N GLU A 156 -29.07 14.74 -5.12
CA GLU A 156 -29.10 16.00 -5.87
C GLU A 156 -28.25 15.91 -7.16
N PHE A 157 -27.05 15.35 -7.08
CA PHE A 157 -26.21 15.10 -8.25
C PHE A 157 -26.87 14.15 -9.25
N LEU A 158 -27.47 13.04 -8.80
CA LEU A 158 -28.18 12.11 -9.69
C LEU A 158 -29.38 12.76 -10.36
N GLN A 159 -30.10 13.65 -9.65
CA GLN A 159 -31.19 14.41 -10.23
C GLN A 159 -30.72 15.37 -11.33
N PHE A 160 -29.57 16.04 -11.11
CA PHE A 160 -28.92 16.88 -12.11
C PHE A 160 -28.55 16.04 -13.37
N VAL A 161 -27.94 14.87 -13.18
CA VAL A 161 -27.56 13.97 -14.27
C VAL A 161 -28.79 13.48 -15.03
N LYS A 162 -29.87 13.09 -14.32
CA LYS A 162 -31.13 12.62 -14.92
C LYS A 162 -31.73 13.66 -15.84
N ASN A 163 -31.74 14.91 -15.42
CA ASN A 163 -32.45 16.00 -16.10
C ASN A 163 -31.64 16.67 -17.21
N GLY A 164 -30.27 16.67 -17.12
CA GLY A 164 -29.45 17.51 -18.00
C GLY A 164 -28.29 16.80 -18.70
N ALA A 165 -27.92 15.57 -18.28
CA ALA A 165 -26.80 14.86 -18.90
C ALA A 165 -27.24 14.14 -20.18
N SER A 166 -26.31 13.98 -21.12
CA SER A 166 -26.50 13.13 -22.30
C SER A 166 -26.68 11.65 -21.92
N ASP A 167 -27.30 10.87 -22.81
CA ASP A 167 -27.41 9.43 -22.57
C ASP A 167 -26.06 8.73 -22.52
N GLU A 168 -25.08 9.25 -23.24
CA GLU A 168 -23.68 8.77 -23.16
C GLU A 168 -23.10 9.00 -21.77
N ASP A 169 -23.25 10.20 -21.20
CA ASP A 169 -22.79 10.52 -19.84
C ASP A 169 -23.47 9.66 -18.76
N LYS A 170 -24.78 9.39 -18.91
CA LYS A 170 -25.53 8.48 -18.04
C LYS A 170 -25.00 7.05 -18.11
N ASN A 171 -24.71 6.57 -19.31
CA ASN A 171 -24.15 5.24 -19.52
C ASN A 171 -22.75 5.12 -18.86
N TYR A 172 -21.87 6.11 -19.02
CA TYR A 172 -20.56 6.11 -18.34
C TYR A 172 -20.68 6.09 -16.81
N LEU A 173 -21.63 6.83 -16.24
CA LEU A 173 -21.86 6.80 -14.80
C LEU A 173 -22.33 5.42 -14.33
N ASN A 174 -23.29 4.81 -15.04
CA ASN A 174 -23.78 3.47 -14.72
C ASN A 174 -22.64 2.43 -14.81
N GLU A 175 -21.84 2.46 -15.89
CA GLU A 175 -20.70 1.57 -16.03
C GLU A 175 -19.67 1.74 -14.91
N LEU A 176 -19.44 2.98 -14.45
CA LEU A 176 -18.56 3.25 -13.31
C LEU A 176 -19.09 2.61 -12.03
N LEU A 177 -20.38 2.80 -11.74
CA LEU A 177 -21.02 2.24 -10.56
C LEU A 177 -21.00 0.71 -10.56
N ASP A 178 -21.27 0.08 -11.69
CA ASP A 178 -21.19 -1.37 -11.85
C ASP A 178 -19.76 -1.88 -11.63
N LEU A 179 -18.77 -1.17 -12.17
CA LEU A 179 -17.35 -1.52 -11.98
C LEU A 179 -16.93 -1.40 -10.51
N ILE A 180 -17.40 -0.35 -9.82
CA ILE A 180 -17.15 -0.14 -8.38
C ILE A 180 -17.76 -1.28 -7.58
N ASN A 181 -19.02 -1.64 -7.82
CA ASN A 181 -19.70 -2.74 -7.11
C ASN A 181 -18.95 -4.07 -7.28
N GLN A 182 -18.55 -4.42 -8.51
CA GLN A 182 -17.74 -5.62 -8.77
C GLN A 182 -16.37 -5.58 -8.07
N ASP A 183 -15.77 -4.40 -7.93
CA ASP A 183 -14.50 -4.23 -7.20
C ASP A 183 -14.68 -4.42 -5.69
N GLN A 184 -15.79 -3.95 -5.15
CA GLN A 184 -16.16 -4.09 -3.74
C GLN A 184 -16.43 -5.54 -3.36
N GLU A 185 -17.11 -6.31 -4.20
CA GLU A 185 -17.33 -7.77 -3.99
C GLU A 185 -16.00 -8.52 -3.80
N LYS A 186 -14.96 -8.15 -4.55
CA LYS A 186 -13.65 -8.79 -4.52
C LYS A 186 -12.67 -8.18 -3.52
N ALA A 187 -13.03 -7.06 -2.89
CA ALA A 187 -12.09 -6.28 -2.10
C ALA A 187 -11.57 -7.03 -0.86
N ILE A 188 -12.45 -7.77 -0.17
CA ILE A 188 -12.07 -8.54 1.03
C ILE A 188 -11.18 -9.72 0.62
N ALA A 189 -11.53 -10.46 -0.43
CA ALA A 189 -10.70 -11.54 -0.93
C ALA A 189 -9.29 -11.04 -1.33
N ARG A 190 -9.19 -9.89 -1.99
CA ARG A 190 -7.89 -9.28 -2.33
C ARG A 190 -7.08 -8.88 -1.09
N ARG A 191 -7.73 -8.48 0.01
CA ARG A 191 -7.06 -8.10 1.25
C ARG A 191 -6.33 -9.27 1.90
N TYR A 192 -6.96 -10.43 1.92
CA TYR A 192 -6.42 -11.64 2.58
C TYR A 192 -5.57 -12.51 1.65
N TYR A 193 -5.70 -12.33 0.31
CA TYR A 193 -4.88 -13.04 -0.66
C TYR A 193 -3.41 -12.61 -0.61
N GLY A 194 -2.51 -13.59 -0.62
CA GLY A 194 -1.10 -13.36 -0.96
C GLY A 194 -0.27 -12.52 0.03
N ASN A 195 -0.71 -12.37 1.28
CA ASN A 195 -0.04 -11.54 2.28
C ASN A 195 1.13 -12.25 3.00
N SER A 196 2.00 -12.94 2.24
CA SER A 196 3.29 -13.46 2.70
C SER A 196 4.43 -12.76 1.96
N SER A 197 5.39 -12.22 2.70
CA SER A 197 6.58 -11.61 2.13
C SER A 197 7.47 -12.63 1.47
N LEU A 198 7.59 -13.84 2.06
CA LEU A 198 8.35 -14.96 1.52
C LEU A 198 7.83 -15.34 0.12
N ILE A 199 6.54 -15.65 0.01
CA ILE A 199 5.90 -16.06 -1.24
C ILE A 199 5.96 -14.94 -2.28
N SER A 200 5.71 -13.69 -1.86
CA SER A 200 5.76 -12.54 -2.75
C SER A 200 7.16 -12.34 -3.34
N GLN A 201 8.20 -12.50 -2.52
CA GLN A 201 9.58 -12.38 -2.98
C GLN A 201 9.92 -13.49 -3.98
N ALA A 202 9.53 -14.75 -3.71
CA ALA A 202 9.76 -15.87 -4.62
C ALA A 202 9.06 -15.66 -5.97
N LYS A 203 7.80 -15.20 -5.98
CA LYS A 203 7.06 -14.87 -7.22
C LYS A 203 7.76 -13.79 -8.04
N ILE A 204 8.27 -12.72 -7.37
CA ILE A 204 9.03 -11.66 -8.05
C ILE A 204 10.31 -12.23 -8.68
N LEU A 205 11.04 -13.10 -7.98
CA LEU A 205 12.29 -13.65 -8.46
C LEU A 205 12.08 -14.68 -9.57
N TYR A 206 11.05 -15.54 -9.46
CA TYR A 206 10.67 -16.43 -10.54
C TYR A 206 10.32 -15.64 -11.81
N ARG A 207 9.49 -14.59 -11.67
CA ARG A 207 9.17 -13.71 -12.78
C ARG A 207 10.41 -13.01 -13.35
N ASN A 208 11.34 -12.56 -12.51
CA ASN A 208 12.58 -11.93 -12.97
C ASN A 208 13.38 -12.89 -13.86
N ALA A 209 13.41 -14.18 -13.55
CA ALA A 209 14.05 -15.18 -14.40
C ALA A 209 13.31 -15.34 -15.74
N VAL A 210 11.98 -15.41 -15.74
CA VAL A 210 11.17 -15.46 -16.98
C VAL A 210 11.38 -14.19 -17.84
N GLU A 211 11.40 -13.01 -17.24
CA GLU A 211 11.61 -11.76 -17.98
C GLU A 211 13.03 -11.69 -18.57
N ARG A 212 14.05 -12.24 -17.91
CA ARG A 212 15.43 -12.28 -18.42
C ARG A 212 15.62 -13.13 -19.68
N GLU A 213 14.69 -14.04 -20.00
CA GLU A 213 14.69 -14.77 -21.27
C GLU A 213 14.36 -13.87 -22.49
N LYS A 214 13.84 -12.66 -22.24
CA LYS A 214 13.51 -11.66 -23.25
C LYS A 214 14.67 -10.66 -23.44
N THR A 215 14.67 -9.95 -24.57
CA THR A 215 15.57 -8.80 -24.72
C THR A 215 15.21 -7.72 -23.69
N ASP A 216 16.15 -6.87 -23.28
CA ASP A 216 15.92 -5.86 -22.24
C ASP A 216 14.75 -4.92 -22.57
N ALA A 217 14.62 -4.54 -23.84
CA ALA A 217 13.54 -3.66 -24.31
C ALA A 217 12.14 -4.31 -24.21
N ASP A 218 12.05 -5.64 -24.30
CA ASP A 218 10.80 -6.40 -24.28
C ASP A 218 10.39 -6.82 -22.87
N ARG A 219 11.27 -6.60 -21.87
CA ARG A 219 10.97 -6.90 -20.48
C ARG A 219 9.97 -5.91 -19.90
N LYS A 220 9.08 -6.39 -19.07
CA LYS A 220 8.17 -5.54 -18.30
C LYS A 220 8.96 -4.52 -17.46
N PRO A 221 8.53 -3.24 -17.37
CA PRO A 221 9.13 -2.27 -16.44
C PRO A 221 9.24 -2.82 -15.01
N GLY A 222 10.39 -2.62 -14.38
CA GLY A 222 10.74 -3.20 -13.08
C GLY A 222 11.59 -4.47 -13.16
N TYR A 223 11.78 -5.05 -14.38
CA TYR A 223 12.61 -6.24 -14.63
C TYR A 223 13.74 -5.99 -15.66
N GLN A 224 13.88 -4.76 -16.13
CA GLN A 224 14.92 -4.34 -17.05
C GLN A 224 16.28 -4.27 -16.35
N ASP A 225 17.38 -4.25 -17.12
CA ASP A 225 18.73 -4.21 -16.55
C ASP A 225 18.94 -3.03 -15.59
N ARG A 226 18.37 -1.87 -15.91
CA ARG A 226 18.35 -0.69 -15.03
C ARG A 226 17.63 -0.90 -13.68
N ASP A 227 16.77 -1.90 -13.57
CA ASP A 227 15.97 -2.17 -12.38
C ASP A 227 16.62 -3.22 -11.46
N GLN A 228 17.64 -3.96 -11.95
CA GLN A 228 18.25 -5.07 -11.23
C GLN A 228 18.94 -4.62 -9.93
N GLU A 229 19.63 -3.49 -9.94
CA GLU A 229 20.26 -2.94 -8.72
C GLU A 229 19.22 -2.59 -7.66
N ARG A 230 18.09 -2.02 -8.05
CA ARG A 230 16.97 -1.74 -7.14
C ARG A 230 16.40 -3.02 -6.53
N MET A 231 16.29 -4.08 -7.34
CA MET A 231 15.83 -5.39 -6.87
C MET A 231 16.81 -5.99 -5.85
N ILE A 232 18.11 -5.93 -6.13
CA ILE A 232 19.17 -6.35 -5.19
C ILE A 232 19.07 -5.59 -3.85
N ASN A 233 18.93 -4.26 -3.91
CA ASN A 233 18.84 -3.43 -2.72
C ASN A 233 17.55 -3.73 -1.92
N ARG A 234 16.44 -4.02 -2.58
CA ARG A 234 15.20 -4.48 -1.94
C ARG A 234 15.40 -5.82 -1.23
N ILE A 235 16.08 -6.80 -1.87
CA ILE A 235 16.39 -8.09 -1.23
C ILE A 235 17.29 -7.88 0.00
N LYS A 236 18.34 -7.06 -0.11
CA LYS A 236 19.22 -6.75 1.03
C LYS A 236 18.47 -6.11 2.20
N SER A 237 17.45 -5.28 1.92
CA SER A 237 16.65 -4.64 2.97
C SER A 237 15.81 -5.63 3.79
N LEU A 238 15.56 -6.84 3.30
CA LEU A 238 14.87 -7.89 4.06
C LEU A 238 15.61 -8.28 5.35
N ASN A 239 16.91 -8.10 5.42
CA ASN A 239 17.66 -8.32 6.66
C ASN A 239 17.14 -7.49 7.84
N TYR A 240 16.53 -6.35 7.57
CA TYR A 240 16.06 -5.39 8.55
C TYR A 240 14.55 -5.37 8.75
N SER A 241 13.79 -6.11 7.93
CA SER A 241 12.32 -6.03 7.89
C SER A 241 11.61 -7.37 7.75
N PHE A 242 12.35 -8.49 7.76
CA PHE A 242 11.77 -9.82 7.53
C PHE A 242 12.27 -10.85 8.52
N ASP A 243 11.35 -11.65 9.03
CA ASP A 243 11.60 -12.89 9.77
C ASP A 243 10.61 -13.95 9.30
N PRO A 244 11.07 -15.10 8.80
CA PRO A 244 10.18 -16.12 8.20
C PRO A 244 9.18 -16.71 9.18
N ARG A 245 9.47 -16.75 10.49
CA ARG A 245 8.54 -17.27 11.51
C ARG A 245 7.34 -16.35 11.68
N VAL A 246 7.61 -15.05 11.79
CA VAL A 246 6.56 -14.02 11.92
C VAL A 246 5.73 -13.95 10.66
N ASP A 247 6.37 -13.95 9.48
CA ASP A 247 5.69 -13.95 8.19
C ASP A 247 4.78 -15.19 8.03
N GLN A 248 5.26 -16.37 8.43
CA GLN A 248 4.50 -17.62 8.40
C GLN A 248 3.28 -17.58 9.32
N ALA A 249 3.44 -17.09 10.57
CA ALA A 249 2.35 -16.96 11.51
C ALA A 249 1.26 -16.01 11.00
N MET A 250 1.67 -14.85 10.48
CA MET A 250 0.76 -13.89 9.86
C MET A 250 0.06 -14.47 8.62
N PHE A 251 0.77 -15.25 7.84
CA PHE A 251 0.20 -15.88 6.63
C PHE A 251 -0.81 -16.97 6.97
N LYS A 252 -0.51 -17.84 7.93
CA LYS A 252 -1.43 -18.88 8.44
C LYS A 252 -2.75 -18.26 8.92
N ASP A 253 -2.70 -17.23 9.75
CA ASP A 253 -3.88 -16.53 10.27
C ASP A 253 -4.74 -15.94 9.15
N ARG A 254 -4.12 -15.29 8.18
CA ARG A 254 -4.81 -14.70 7.02
C ARG A 254 -5.47 -15.73 6.11
N LEU A 255 -4.86 -16.89 5.97
CA LEU A 255 -5.45 -18.00 5.21
C LEU A 255 -6.69 -18.55 5.87
N MET A 256 -6.77 -18.56 7.22
CA MET A 256 -7.99 -18.98 7.92
C MET A 256 -9.16 -18.06 7.61
N VAL A 257 -8.93 -16.76 7.44
CA VAL A 257 -9.99 -15.84 6.98
C VAL A 257 -10.27 -16.03 5.49
N TYR A 258 -9.21 -16.23 4.67
CA TYR A 258 -9.36 -16.35 3.22
C TYR A 258 -10.11 -17.62 2.81
N LYS A 259 -9.96 -18.74 3.55
CA LYS A 259 -10.69 -19.98 3.27
C LYS A 259 -12.20 -19.84 3.43
N ASP A 260 -12.64 -18.95 4.32
CA ASP A 260 -14.07 -18.73 4.62
C ASP A 260 -14.74 -17.75 3.62
N ILE A 261 -13.97 -17.14 2.73
CA ILE A 261 -14.48 -16.32 1.64
C ILE A 261 -15.07 -17.22 0.55
N ASP A 262 -16.17 -16.78 -0.08
CA ASP A 262 -16.80 -17.50 -1.18
C ASP A 262 -15.76 -17.96 -2.22
N SER A 263 -15.83 -19.23 -2.59
CA SER A 263 -14.86 -19.85 -3.50
C SER A 263 -14.80 -19.20 -4.88
N SER A 264 -15.90 -18.61 -5.34
CA SER A 264 -15.98 -17.87 -6.61
C SER A 264 -15.16 -16.57 -6.60
N LEU A 265 -14.89 -16.01 -5.42
CA LEU A 265 -14.07 -14.80 -5.22
C LEU A 265 -12.60 -15.11 -4.96
N ARG A 266 -12.26 -16.38 -4.68
CA ARG A 266 -10.89 -16.83 -4.42
C ARG A 266 -10.15 -17.14 -5.72
N ARG A 267 -8.83 -17.10 -5.67
CA ARG A 267 -7.96 -17.53 -6.78
C ARG A 267 -7.89 -19.06 -6.83
N SER A 268 -8.23 -19.64 -7.96
CA SER A 268 -8.46 -21.08 -8.08
C SER A 268 -7.19 -21.91 -7.93
N VAL A 269 -6.10 -21.56 -8.63
CA VAL A 269 -4.82 -22.30 -8.53
C VAL A 269 -4.22 -22.14 -7.13
N TYR A 270 -4.23 -20.92 -6.62
CA TYR A 270 -3.76 -20.63 -5.27
C TYR A 270 -4.54 -21.40 -4.20
N SER A 271 -5.87 -21.42 -4.32
CA SER A 271 -6.75 -22.14 -3.38
C SER A 271 -6.48 -23.66 -3.41
N LYS A 272 -6.31 -24.23 -4.63
CA LYS A 272 -6.00 -25.65 -4.80
C LYS A 272 -4.64 -26.01 -4.21
N LEU A 273 -3.59 -25.22 -4.48
CA LEU A 273 -2.25 -25.45 -3.97
C LEU A 273 -2.16 -25.39 -2.45
N LEU A 274 -2.93 -24.47 -1.83
CA LEU A 274 -2.97 -24.34 -0.37
C LEU A 274 -4.07 -25.16 0.29
N LYS A 275 -4.78 -26.00 -0.50
CA LYS A 275 -5.81 -26.92 -0.01
C LYS A 275 -6.95 -26.21 0.77
N LEU A 276 -7.34 -25.01 0.34
CA LEU A 276 -8.27 -24.16 1.09
C LEU A 276 -9.67 -24.74 1.28
N ASP A 277 -10.04 -25.76 0.51
CA ASP A 277 -11.32 -26.48 0.63
C ASP A 277 -11.21 -27.77 1.48
N GLU A 278 -10.01 -28.04 2.04
CA GLU A 278 -9.76 -29.16 2.95
C GLU A 278 -9.81 -28.70 4.43
N SER A 279 -9.34 -29.58 5.34
CA SER A 279 -9.27 -29.26 6.76
C SER A 279 -8.25 -28.16 7.08
N GLU A 280 -8.44 -27.46 8.19
CA GLU A 280 -7.47 -26.45 8.68
C GLU A 280 -6.08 -27.06 8.84
N GLU A 281 -6.00 -28.28 9.35
CA GLU A 281 -4.73 -29.00 9.49
C GLU A 281 -4.05 -29.20 8.15
N ALA A 282 -4.78 -29.57 7.09
CA ALA A 282 -4.24 -29.75 5.75
C ALA A 282 -3.68 -28.44 5.17
N ILE A 283 -4.39 -27.32 5.41
CA ILE A 283 -3.94 -25.98 5.01
C ILE A 283 -2.66 -25.60 5.74
N LEU A 284 -2.64 -25.76 7.08
CA LEU A 284 -1.48 -25.40 7.91
C LEU A 284 -0.25 -26.24 7.54
N ASN A 285 -0.42 -27.55 7.34
CA ASN A 285 0.65 -28.43 6.89
C ASN A 285 1.19 -28.03 5.50
N LYS A 286 0.32 -27.58 4.59
CA LYS A 286 0.76 -27.11 3.27
C LYS A 286 1.53 -25.78 3.38
N VAL A 287 1.16 -24.90 4.28
CA VAL A 287 1.96 -23.69 4.56
C VAL A 287 3.32 -24.09 5.12
N ASP A 288 3.38 -25.01 6.06
CA ASP A 288 4.65 -25.50 6.64
C ASP A 288 5.57 -26.11 5.56
N GLU A 289 4.99 -26.86 4.61
CA GLU A 289 5.71 -27.38 3.46
C GLU A 289 6.30 -26.24 2.59
N VAL A 290 5.52 -25.23 2.23
CA VAL A 290 6.00 -24.07 1.45
C VAL A 290 7.11 -23.33 2.19
N TYR A 291 7.01 -23.21 3.51
CA TYR A 291 8.03 -22.56 4.35
C TYR A 291 9.21 -23.47 4.71
N SER A 292 9.21 -24.75 4.28
CA SER A 292 10.39 -25.64 4.42
C SER A 292 11.50 -25.36 3.41
N THR A 293 11.35 -24.35 2.57
CA THR A 293 12.29 -23.87 1.54
C THR A 293 13.69 -23.53 2.11
N GLU A 294 14.70 -23.57 1.25
CA GLU A 294 16.04 -23.03 1.54
C GLU A 294 16.12 -21.50 1.41
N PHE A 295 15.15 -20.86 0.74
CA PHE A 295 15.13 -19.42 0.46
C PHE A 295 14.40 -18.64 1.56
N LYS A 296 15.06 -18.41 2.71
CA LYS A 296 14.45 -17.77 3.92
C LYS A 296 15.10 -16.46 4.37
N ASN A 297 16.07 -15.97 3.65
CA ASN A 297 16.80 -14.75 4.00
C ASN A 297 17.33 -14.04 2.76
N SER A 298 17.87 -12.84 2.93
CA SER A 298 18.36 -12.04 1.82
C SER A 298 19.48 -12.70 1.02
N GLU A 299 20.39 -13.45 1.68
CA GLU A 299 21.48 -14.14 1.00
C GLU A 299 20.96 -15.23 0.07
N SER A 300 20.06 -16.10 0.58
CA SER A 300 19.44 -17.16 -0.22
C SER A 300 18.55 -16.59 -1.33
N PHE A 301 17.85 -15.46 -1.12
CA PHE A 301 17.12 -14.79 -2.19
C PHE A 301 18.03 -14.18 -3.26
N LEU A 302 19.22 -13.68 -2.91
CA LEU A 302 20.21 -13.26 -3.91
C LEU A 302 20.72 -14.45 -4.74
N LYS A 303 20.91 -15.61 -4.12
CA LYS A 303 21.22 -16.85 -4.85
C LYS A 303 20.09 -17.23 -5.82
N MET A 304 18.83 -17.20 -5.34
CA MET A 304 17.66 -17.44 -6.19
C MET A 304 17.58 -16.45 -7.36
N MET A 305 17.86 -15.18 -7.15
CA MET A 305 17.89 -14.15 -8.20
C MET A 305 18.93 -14.42 -9.28
N ALA A 306 20.06 -15.02 -8.90
CA ALA A 306 21.14 -15.38 -9.84
C ALA A 306 20.84 -16.63 -10.69
N MET A 307 19.87 -17.45 -10.27
CA MET A 307 19.50 -18.68 -11.00
C MET A 307 18.91 -18.36 -12.38
N SER A 308 19.17 -19.23 -13.35
CA SER A 308 18.53 -19.14 -14.66
C SER A 308 17.06 -19.58 -14.59
N PHE A 309 16.30 -19.27 -15.65
CA PHE A 309 14.91 -19.75 -15.76
C PHE A 309 14.86 -21.28 -15.69
N ASP A 310 15.74 -22.00 -16.43
CA ASP A 310 15.79 -23.46 -16.42
C ASP A 310 16.07 -24.03 -15.02
N GLN A 311 16.98 -23.41 -14.26
CA GLN A 311 17.28 -23.84 -12.90
C GLN A 311 16.07 -23.69 -11.98
N LEU A 312 15.34 -22.56 -12.06
CA LEU A 312 14.13 -22.35 -11.26
C LEU A 312 12.96 -23.23 -11.74
N ASN A 313 12.81 -23.39 -13.06
CA ASN A 313 11.73 -24.21 -13.63
C ASN A 313 11.87 -25.70 -13.31
N ASN A 314 13.09 -26.20 -13.11
CA ASN A 314 13.41 -27.58 -12.73
C ASN A 314 13.68 -27.75 -11.22
N SER A 315 13.47 -26.71 -10.41
CA SER A 315 13.67 -26.77 -8.97
C SER A 315 12.58 -27.60 -8.29
N ASN A 316 12.98 -28.38 -7.29
CA ASN A 316 12.07 -29.11 -6.39
C ASN A 316 11.85 -28.36 -5.05
N ASP A 317 12.39 -27.15 -4.87
CA ASP A 317 12.15 -26.38 -3.67
C ASP A 317 10.66 -26.00 -3.57
N PRO A 318 9.99 -26.23 -2.42
CA PRO A 318 8.55 -26.05 -2.28
C PRO A 318 8.08 -24.61 -2.57
N LEU A 319 8.89 -23.60 -2.22
CA LEU A 319 8.56 -22.20 -2.46
C LEU A 319 8.70 -21.83 -3.93
N VAL A 320 9.73 -22.37 -4.61
CA VAL A 320 9.92 -22.15 -6.06
C VAL A 320 8.82 -22.84 -6.85
N LEU A 321 8.45 -24.07 -6.47
CA LEU A 321 7.31 -24.79 -7.06
C LEU A 321 6.01 -23.98 -6.89
N PHE A 322 5.77 -23.43 -5.70
CA PHE A 322 4.59 -22.61 -5.46
C PHE A 322 4.59 -21.34 -6.33
N ALA A 323 5.74 -20.68 -6.48
CA ALA A 323 5.87 -19.51 -7.36
C ALA A 323 5.62 -19.87 -8.83
N LYS A 324 6.17 -20.97 -9.31
CA LYS A 324 5.99 -21.53 -10.65
C LYS A 324 4.51 -21.85 -10.93
N GLU A 325 3.90 -22.68 -10.08
CA GLU A 325 2.51 -23.15 -10.26
C GLU A 325 1.49 -22.01 -10.26
N THR A 326 1.74 -20.94 -9.49
CA THR A 326 0.87 -19.76 -9.44
C THR A 326 1.23 -18.67 -10.47
N PHE A 327 2.24 -18.89 -11.32
CA PHE A 327 2.75 -17.86 -12.22
C PHE A 327 1.72 -17.42 -13.26
N ASP A 328 1.16 -18.36 -14.03
CA ASP A 328 0.21 -18.05 -15.10
C ASP A 328 -1.07 -17.39 -14.56
N GLU A 329 -1.59 -17.90 -13.44
CA GLU A 329 -2.72 -17.26 -12.76
C GLU A 329 -2.37 -15.82 -12.36
N SER A 330 -1.16 -15.58 -11.85
CA SER A 330 -0.70 -14.25 -11.45
C SER A 330 -0.60 -13.30 -12.65
N MET A 331 -0.09 -13.77 -13.79
CA MET A 331 -0.01 -12.97 -15.03
C MET A 331 -1.38 -12.63 -15.60
N LYS A 332 -2.30 -13.60 -15.59
CA LYS A 332 -3.69 -13.38 -16.00
C LYS A 332 -4.35 -12.28 -15.16
N TYR A 333 -4.25 -12.38 -13.84
CA TYR A 333 -4.82 -11.40 -12.93
C TYR A 333 -4.17 -10.02 -13.05
N GLU A 334 -2.86 -9.95 -13.32
CA GLU A 334 -2.19 -8.67 -13.58
C GLU A 334 -2.78 -8.00 -14.81
N LYS A 335 -2.91 -8.74 -15.93
CA LYS A 335 -3.51 -8.23 -17.16
C LYS A 335 -4.94 -7.74 -16.94
N GLU A 336 -5.78 -8.55 -16.31
CA GLU A 336 -7.17 -8.18 -15.99
C GLU A 336 -7.22 -6.93 -15.07
N SER A 337 -6.28 -6.80 -14.13
CA SER A 337 -6.19 -5.64 -13.23
C SER A 337 -5.76 -4.37 -13.97
N GLU A 338 -4.83 -4.48 -14.93
CA GLU A 338 -4.39 -3.36 -15.77
C GLU A 338 -5.54 -2.86 -16.67
N GLU A 339 -6.22 -3.77 -17.37
CA GLU A 339 -7.37 -3.45 -18.23
C GLU A 339 -8.50 -2.80 -17.42
N ARG A 340 -8.82 -3.37 -16.26
CA ARG A 340 -9.84 -2.84 -15.35
C ARG A 340 -9.43 -1.48 -14.77
N GLY A 341 -8.16 -1.31 -14.40
CA GLY A 341 -7.62 -0.04 -13.92
C GLY A 341 -7.71 1.06 -14.98
N ALA A 342 -7.36 0.76 -16.22
CA ALA A 342 -7.48 1.68 -17.35
C ALA A 342 -8.95 2.08 -17.60
N LYS A 343 -9.87 1.11 -17.61
CA LYS A 343 -11.31 1.37 -17.74
C LYS A 343 -11.82 2.25 -16.59
N ARG A 344 -11.44 1.93 -15.35
CA ARG A 344 -11.84 2.73 -14.16
C ARG A 344 -11.33 4.17 -14.25
N GLN A 345 -10.09 4.37 -14.69
CA GLN A 345 -9.52 5.71 -14.84
C GLN A 345 -10.28 6.54 -15.89
N LEU A 346 -10.62 5.95 -17.02
CA LEU A 346 -11.42 6.60 -18.06
C LEU A 346 -12.81 7.00 -17.52
N LEU A 347 -13.53 6.06 -16.93
CA LEU A 347 -14.87 6.29 -16.38
C LEU A 347 -14.85 7.32 -15.24
N LYS A 348 -13.83 7.27 -14.37
CA LYS A 348 -13.66 8.26 -13.31
C LYS A 348 -13.39 9.65 -13.86
N SER A 349 -12.65 9.80 -14.95
CA SER A 349 -12.43 11.08 -15.62
C SER A 349 -13.77 11.67 -16.13
N LYS A 350 -14.62 10.85 -16.73
CA LYS A 350 -15.97 11.26 -17.17
C LYS A 350 -16.86 11.67 -16.00
N PHE A 351 -16.85 10.89 -14.92
CA PHE A 351 -17.56 11.22 -13.68
C PHE A 351 -17.13 12.56 -13.08
N ILE A 352 -15.82 12.83 -13.03
CA ILE A 352 -15.29 14.12 -12.55
C ILE A 352 -15.78 15.27 -13.45
N GLY A 353 -15.86 15.05 -14.77
CA GLY A 353 -16.43 16.02 -15.70
C GLY A 353 -17.89 16.34 -15.42
N LEU A 354 -18.69 15.32 -15.08
CA LEU A 354 -20.09 15.50 -14.66
C LEU A 354 -20.22 16.24 -13.32
N LEU A 355 -19.39 15.87 -12.34
CA LEU A 355 -19.31 16.56 -11.05
C LEU A 355 -18.98 18.04 -11.22
N LYS A 356 -18.00 18.34 -12.10
CA LYS A 356 -17.62 19.73 -12.39
C LYS A 356 -18.79 20.52 -12.93
N LYS A 357 -19.52 20.00 -13.93
CA LYS A 357 -20.73 20.64 -14.49
C LYS A 357 -21.81 20.87 -13.40
N TYR A 358 -22.01 19.88 -12.51
CA TYR A 358 -22.95 20.00 -11.40
C TYR A 358 -22.56 21.10 -10.42
N TYR A 359 -21.29 21.18 -10.01
CA TYR A 359 -20.80 22.22 -9.09
C TYR A 359 -20.89 23.61 -9.73
N GLU A 360 -20.52 23.75 -11.00
CA GLU A 360 -20.65 25.00 -11.76
C GLU A 360 -22.11 25.46 -11.88
N SER A 361 -23.06 24.55 -12.11
CA SER A 361 -24.49 24.86 -12.15
C SER A 361 -25.04 25.41 -10.82
N SER A 362 -24.37 25.06 -9.72
CA SER A 362 -24.72 25.50 -8.36
C SER A 362 -23.85 26.67 -7.88
N ASN A 363 -23.06 27.28 -8.77
CA ASN A 363 -22.08 28.32 -8.46
C ASN A 363 -21.11 27.93 -7.34
N LYS A 364 -20.72 26.65 -7.31
CA LYS A 364 -19.77 26.07 -6.36
C LYS A 364 -18.49 25.66 -7.09
N GLN A 365 -17.37 25.65 -6.37
CA GLN A 365 -16.09 25.20 -6.90
C GLN A 365 -15.79 23.75 -6.52
N LEU A 366 -15.40 22.94 -7.49
CA LEU A 366 -14.87 21.61 -7.24
C LEU A 366 -13.36 21.70 -7.00
N TYR A 367 -12.92 21.34 -5.80
CA TYR A 367 -11.50 21.30 -5.46
C TYR A 367 -10.84 20.00 -5.94
N ALA A 368 -9.69 20.14 -6.60
CA ALA A 368 -8.92 19.00 -7.06
C ALA A 368 -8.33 18.18 -5.91
N ASP A 369 -8.33 16.85 -6.07
CA ASP A 369 -7.66 15.96 -5.14
C ASP A 369 -6.15 16.21 -5.11
N ALA A 370 -5.53 16.00 -3.95
CA ALA A 370 -4.09 15.94 -3.83
C ALA A 370 -3.54 14.69 -4.51
N ASN A 371 -2.42 14.84 -5.20
CA ASN A 371 -1.81 13.78 -6.02
C ASN A 371 -0.26 13.83 -6.02
N GLY A 372 0.35 14.38 -4.96
CA GLY A 372 1.80 14.53 -4.85
C GLY A 372 2.38 15.69 -5.68
N THR A 373 1.54 16.56 -6.25
CA THR A 373 2.01 17.78 -6.91
C THR A 373 2.19 18.93 -5.94
N LEU A 374 3.05 19.88 -6.29
CA LEU A 374 3.29 21.08 -5.48
C LEU A 374 1.99 21.84 -5.23
N ARG A 375 1.72 22.11 -3.97
CA ARG A 375 0.61 22.96 -3.49
C ARG A 375 1.16 24.08 -2.62
N VAL A 376 0.55 25.23 -2.74
CA VAL A 376 0.83 26.40 -1.91
C VAL A 376 -0.47 26.85 -1.26
N THR A 377 -0.45 26.99 0.05
CA THR A 377 -1.54 27.54 0.84
C THR A 377 -1.00 28.75 1.60
N TYR A 378 -1.71 29.84 1.63
CA TYR A 378 -1.34 31.06 2.35
C TYR A 378 -2.57 31.71 2.98
N GLY A 379 -2.34 32.46 4.05
CA GLY A 379 -3.36 33.21 4.79
C GLY A 379 -2.76 34.31 5.62
#